data_2fb2d09219ae0fd7988a53df2434a86c
#
_entry.id   2fb2d09219ae0fd7988a53df2434a86c
#
_cell.length_a   1.000
_cell.length_b   1.000
_cell.length_c   1.000
_cell.angle_alpha   90.00
_cell.angle_beta   90.00
_cell.angle_gamma   90.00
#
_symmetry.space_group_name_H-M   'P 1'
#
loop_
_entity.id
_entity.type
_entity.pdbx_description
1 polymer ?
#
loop_
_entity_poly.entity_id
_entity_poly.type
_entity_poly.pdbx_seq_one_letter_code
_entity_poly.pdbx_strand_id
1 'polypeptide(L)'
;MKPQHSTGTLSYTIATYEQVAAILLEDDDDDDDDETDDTNHLVDAVVTCFFIDTATNIYDWVALTHDIVAPGGVWINVGPLQWHRNARLPVTANQLRMILERTGWDILEWSIDPEPIEYRNSQRSTTSGRTAATMSTHFDAYCPLRFVARKP
;
A
#
# COMPACT_ATOMS: atom_id res chain seq x y z
N MET A 1 -27.71 23.79 3.65
CA MET A 1 -27.34 22.46 4.13
C MET A 1 -25.95 22.61 4.77
N LYS A 2 -25.84 22.48 6.10
CA LYS A 2 -24.52 22.57 6.77
C LYS A 2 -23.80 21.23 6.55
N PRO A 3 -22.50 21.22 6.23
CA PRO A 3 -21.75 20.00 6.18
C PRO A 3 -21.74 19.35 7.57
N GLN A 4 -22.20 18.12 7.66
CA GLN A 4 -22.00 17.32 8.87
C GLN A 4 -20.50 16.99 8.91
N HIS A 5 -19.81 17.52 9.90
CA HIS A 5 -18.47 17.08 10.23
C HIS A 5 -18.57 15.68 10.84
N SER A 6 -18.30 14.67 10.03
CA SER A 6 -18.03 13.33 10.55
C SER A 6 -16.77 13.42 11.40
N THR A 7 -16.89 13.18 12.68
CA THR A 7 -15.72 13.01 13.57
C THR A 7 -15.18 11.60 13.34
N GLY A 8 -14.26 11.46 12.40
CA GLY A 8 -13.55 10.20 12.20
C GLY A 8 -12.63 9.90 13.38
N THR A 9 -12.50 8.64 13.73
CA THR A 9 -11.52 8.15 14.71
C THR A 9 -10.27 7.70 13.97
N LEU A 10 -9.09 8.14 14.42
CA LEU A 10 -7.80 7.63 13.94
C LEU A 10 -7.24 6.68 15.00
N SER A 11 -6.97 5.46 14.59
CA SER A 11 -6.22 4.48 15.40
C SER A 11 -5.00 3.97 14.60
N TYR A 12 -4.01 3.44 15.30
CA TYR A 12 -2.91 2.76 14.64
C TYR A 12 -2.52 1.51 15.43
N THR A 13 -2.04 0.50 14.69
CA THR A 13 -1.61 -0.79 15.24
C THR A 13 -0.21 -1.10 14.75
N ILE A 14 0.62 -1.65 15.63
CA ILE A 14 1.95 -2.15 15.28
C ILE A 14 1.82 -3.66 15.10
N ALA A 15 1.82 -4.09 13.84
CA ALA A 15 1.66 -5.50 13.48
C ALA A 15 2.26 -5.76 12.08
N THR A 16 2.41 -7.04 11.70
CA THR A 16 2.67 -7.38 10.29
C THR A 16 1.39 -7.20 9.48
N TYR A 17 1.55 -7.12 8.16
CA TYR A 17 0.39 -6.98 7.25
C TYR A 17 -0.58 -8.17 7.39
N GLU A 18 -0.03 -9.38 7.50
CA GLU A 18 -0.79 -10.62 7.69
C GLU A 18 -1.57 -10.62 9.00
N GLN A 19 -0.98 -10.10 10.09
CA GLN A 19 -1.66 -9.97 11.39
C GLN A 19 -2.81 -8.97 11.33
N VAL A 20 -2.63 -7.83 10.65
CA VAL A 20 -3.71 -6.85 10.47
C VAL A 20 -4.84 -7.45 9.64
N ALA A 21 -4.53 -8.15 8.56
CA ALA A 21 -5.53 -8.81 7.74
C ALA A 21 -6.28 -9.90 8.53
N ALA A 22 -5.58 -10.69 9.34
CA ALA A 22 -6.21 -11.70 10.20
C ALA A 22 -7.20 -11.06 11.19
N ILE A 23 -6.81 -9.98 11.87
CA ILE A 23 -7.70 -9.24 12.79
C ILE A 23 -8.97 -8.75 12.06
N LEU A 24 -8.84 -8.25 10.84
CA LEU A 24 -9.98 -7.77 10.06
C LEU A 24 -10.90 -8.89 9.56
N LEU A 25 -10.41 -10.13 9.50
CA LEU A 25 -11.16 -11.29 9.00
C LEU A 25 -11.70 -12.18 10.14
N GLU A 26 -11.19 -12.04 11.38
CA GLU A 26 -11.53 -12.91 12.52
C GLU A 26 -12.69 -12.39 13.38
N ASP A 27 -13.17 -11.16 13.18
CA ASP A 27 -14.19 -10.54 14.06
C ASP A 27 -15.62 -11.09 13.90
N ASP A 28 -15.82 -12.24 13.21
CA ASP A 28 -17.15 -12.78 12.88
C ASP A 28 -17.67 -13.91 13.80
N ASP A 29 -16.97 -14.24 14.92
CA ASP A 29 -17.33 -15.42 15.75
C ASP A 29 -18.09 -15.09 17.06
N ASP A 30 -18.62 -13.90 17.26
CA ASP A 30 -19.50 -13.63 18.40
C ASP A 30 -20.96 -14.00 18.06
N ASP A 31 -21.35 -15.19 18.56
CA ASP A 31 -22.69 -15.80 18.60
C ASP A 31 -23.74 -14.88 19.29
N ASP A 32 -24.06 -13.76 18.73
CA ASP A 32 -25.27 -13.02 19.11
C ASP A 32 -26.29 -13.12 17.99
N ASP A 33 -27.36 -13.91 18.26
CA ASP A 33 -28.53 -14.19 17.44
C ASP A 33 -29.36 -12.94 17.04
N ASP A 34 -28.75 -11.85 16.60
CA ASP A 34 -29.45 -10.70 16.05
C ASP A 34 -29.23 -10.61 14.54
N GLU A 35 -30.28 -11.00 13.80
CA GLU A 35 -30.38 -11.10 12.33
C GLU A 35 -30.22 -9.75 11.60
N THR A 36 -29.31 -8.88 11.99
CA THR A 36 -29.11 -7.64 11.25
C THR A 36 -27.64 -7.21 11.27
N ASP A 37 -27.06 -7.38 10.17
CA ASP A 37 -25.84 -6.77 9.67
C ASP A 37 -24.63 -7.70 9.60
N ASP A 38 -24.56 -8.37 8.44
CA ASP A 38 -23.38 -9.07 7.90
C ASP A 38 -22.27 -8.00 7.62
N THR A 39 -21.87 -7.26 8.63
CA THR A 39 -20.78 -6.28 8.57
C THR A 39 -19.45 -7.02 8.75
N ASN A 40 -19.12 -7.82 7.76
CA ASN A 40 -17.77 -8.20 7.47
C ASN A 40 -16.90 -6.92 7.59
N HIS A 41 -15.95 -6.87 8.53
CA HIS A 41 -15.11 -5.69 8.80
C HIS A 41 -14.18 -5.34 7.64
N LEU A 42 -14.73 -5.38 6.41
CA LEU A 42 -14.03 -5.03 5.20
C LEU A 42 -13.74 -3.52 5.17
N VAL A 43 -12.61 -3.17 4.64
CA VAL A 43 -12.21 -1.77 4.52
C VAL A 43 -12.56 -1.21 3.14
N ASP A 44 -12.97 0.06 3.08
CA ASP A 44 -13.26 0.75 1.82
C ASP A 44 -11.99 1.04 1.01
N ALA A 45 -10.84 1.16 1.69
CA ALA A 45 -9.58 1.44 1.03
C ALA A 45 -8.37 0.89 1.78
N VAL A 46 -7.43 0.33 1.03
CA VAL A 46 -6.07 0.02 1.49
C VAL A 46 -5.11 0.97 0.80
N VAL A 47 -4.22 1.60 1.57
CA VAL A 47 -3.18 2.48 1.03
C VAL A 47 -1.81 1.95 1.42
N THR A 48 -0.98 1.64 0.42
CA THR A 48 0.41 1.22 0.60
C THR A 48 1.35 2.29 0.10
N CYS A 49 2.29 2.71 0.96
CA CYS A 49 3.27 3.75 0.64
C CYS A 49 4.66 3.26 0.98
N PHE A 50 5.52 3.04 -0.03
CA PHE A 50 6.87 2.47 0.13
C PHE A 50 6.84 1.18 0.95
N PHE A 51 5.91 0.30 0.64
CA PHE A 51 5.59 -0.85 1.46
C PHE A 51 5.46 -2.17 0.67
N ILE A 52 4.87 -2.15 -0.53
CA ILE A 52 4.54 -3.37 -1.29
C ILE A 52 5.76 -4.25 -1.60
N ASP A 53 6.93 -3.63 -1.78
CA ASP A 53 8.19 -4.32 -2.10
C ASP A 53 8.87 -4.97 -0.88
N THR A 54 8.26 -4.83 0.31
CA THR A 54 8.65 -5.55 1.53
C THR A 54 8.01 -6.93 1.62
N ALA A 55 7.03 -7.23 0.78
CA ALA A 55 6.34 -8.51 0.75
C ALA A 55 7.32 -9.68 0.53
N THR A 56 7.23 -10.69 1.38
CA THR A 56 7.97 -11.95 1.18
C THR A 56 7.41 -12.71 -0.01
N ASN A 57 6.10 -12.71 -0.16
CA ASN A 57 5.38 -13.28 -1.29
C ASN A 57 4.28 -12.31 -1.72
N ILE A 58 4.43 -11.72 -2.89
CA ILE A 58 3.47 -10.73 -3.40
C ILE A 58 2.09 -11.33 -3.71
N TYR A 59 2.01 -12.61 -4.07
CA TYR A 59 0.73 -13.26 -4.32
C TYR A 59 -0.13 -13.35 -3.06
N ASP A 60 0.49 -13.67 -1.92
CA ASP A 60 -0.21 -13.74 -0.63
C ASP A 60 -0.74 -12.36 -0.25
N TRP A 61 0.04 -11.30 -0.48
CA TRP A 61 -0.40 -9.93 -0.19
C TRP A 61 -1.52 -9.45 -1.10
N VAL A 62 -1.47 -9.81 -2.39
CA VAL A 62 -2.56 -9.48 -3.32
C VAL A 62 -3.84 -10.21 -2.92
N ALA A 63 -3.76 -11.48 -2.53
CA ALA A 63 -4.90 -12.25 -2.04
C ALA A 63 -5.47 -11.66 -0.75
N LEU A 64 -4.63 -11.43 0.28
CA LEU A 64 -5.05 -10.82 1.53
C LEU A 64 -5.69 -9.45 1.34
N THR A 65 -5.10 -8.59 0.49
CA THR A 65 -5.68 -7.29 0.19
C THR A 65 -7.05 -7.44 -0.46
N HIS A 66 -7.20 -8.42 -1.37
CA HIS A 66 -8.48 -8.69 -2.00
C HIS A 66 -9.52 -9.16 -0.97
N ASP A 67 -9.12 -9.97 0.00
CA ASP A 67 -10.05 -10.49 1.02
C ASP A 67 -10.53 -9.39 1.97
N ILE A 68 -9.66 -8.48 2.42
CA ILE A 68 -10.01 -7.43 3.38
C ILE A 68 -10.66 -6.18 2.75
N VAL A 69 -10.57 -5.97 1.45
CA VAL A 69 -11.20 -4.81 0.78
C VAL A 69 -12.64 -5.14 0.42
N ALA A 70 -13.57 -4.24 0.77
CA ALA A 70 -14.98 -4.38 0.41
C ALA A 70 -15.21 -4.36 -1.11
N PRO A 71 -16.27 -5.01 -1.64
CA PRO A 71 -16.69 -4.82 -3.02
C PRO A 71 -16.88 -3.33 -3.34
N GLY A 72 -16.31 -2.86 -4.46
CA GLY A 72 -16.27 -1.44 -4.81
C GLY A 72 -15.14 -0.65 -4.16
N GLY A 73 -14.48 -1.20 -3.14
CA GLY A 73 -13.34 -0.60 -2.46
C GLY A 73 -12.07 -0.58 -3.29
N VAL A 74 -11.06 0.14 -2.84
CA VAL A 74 -9.86 0.42 -3.63
C VAL A 74 -8.56 0.07 -2.90
N TRP A 75 -7.57 -0.34 -3.69
CA TRP A 75 -6.18 -0.41 -3.25
C TRP A 75 -5.36 0.65 -3.97
N ILE A 76 -4.72 1.55 -3.20
CA ILE A 76 -3.87 2.62 -3.68
C ILE A 76 -2.43 2.31 -3.30
N ASN A 77 -1.51 2.37 -4.26
CA ASN A 77 -0.09 2.18 -3.99
C ASN A 77 0.75 3.34 -4.53
N VAL A 78 1.75 3.72 -3.75
CA VAL A 78 2.83 4.61 -4.15
C VAL A 78 4.14 4.07 -3.60
N GLY A 79 5.08 3.71 -4.44
CA GLY A 79 6.40 3.25 -3.99
C GLY A 79 7.15 2.46 -5.04
N PRO A 80 8.43 2.21 -4.83
CA PRO A 80 9.24 1.42 -5.74
C PRO A 80 8.87 -0.07 -5.71
N LEU A 81 9.38 -0.82 -6.67
CA LEU A 81 9.44 -2.28 -6.64
C LEU A 81 10.91 -2.71 -6.45
N GLN A 82 11.52 -2.22 -5.37
CA GLN A 82 12.88 -2.59 -4.99
C GLN A 82 12.83 -3.70 -3.94
N TRP A 83 12.52 -4.88 -4.40
CA TRP A 83 12.27 -6.03 -3.54
C TRP A 83 13.37 -6.25 -2.49
N HIS A 84 12.96 -6.47 -1.28
CA HIS A 84 13.84 -6.82 -0.18
C HIS A 84 14.50 -8.19 -0.41
N ARG A 85 15.64 -8.45 0.25
CA ARG A 85 16.41 -9.70 0.08
C ARG A 85 15.63 -10.97 0.43
N ASN A 86 14.60 -10.86 1.25
CA ASN A 86 13.73 -11.96 1.65
C ASN A 86 12.55 -12.18 0.70
N ALA A 87 12.38 -11.35 -0.31
CA ALA A 87 11.34 -11.56 -1.31
C ALA A 87 11.60 -12.85 -2.08
N ARG A 88 10.63 -13.77 -2.05
CA ARG A 88 10.72 -15.06 -2.75
C ARG A 88 10.43 -14.93 -4.24
N LEU A 89 9.60 -13.96 -4.61
CA LEU A 89 9.12 -13.73 -5.97
C LEU A 89 9.20 -12.24 -6.30
N PRO A 90 10.39 -11.72 -6.60
CA PRO A 90 10.51 -10.36 -7.10
C PRO A 90 9.88 -10.27 -8.50
N VAL A 91 8.84 -9.45 -8.62
CA VAL A 91 8.13 -9.26 -9.89
C VAL A 91 8.40 -7.87 -10.46
N THR A 92 8.34 -7.75 -11.78
CA THR A 92 8.35 -6.44 -12.46
C THR A 92 7.00 -5.75 -12.35
N ALA A 93 6.93 -4.45 -12.64
CA ALA A 93 5.68 -3.71 -12.65
C ALA A 93 4.63 -4.34 -13.58
N ASN A 94 5.04 -4.78 -14.78
CA ASN A 94 4.14 -5.43 -15.71
C ASN A 94 3.61 -6.78 -15.19
N GLN A 95 4.46 -7.56 -14.51
CA GLN A 95 4.02 -8.81 -13.89
C GLN A 95 3.07 -8.56 -12.74
N LEU A 96 3.34 -7.56 -11.89
CA LEU A 96 2.42 -7.18 -10.82
C LEU A 96 1.06 -6.76 -11.38
N ARG A 97 1.04 -5.94 -12.43
CA ARG A 97 -0.20 -5.57 -13.10
C ARG A 97 -0.99 -6.79 -13.56
N MET A 98 -0.31 -7.72 -14.25
CA MET A 98 -0.95 -8.98 -14.70
C MET A 98 -1.50 -9.81 -13.53
N ILE A 99 -0.81 -9.84 -12.39
CA ILE A 99 -1.29 -10.53 -11.19
C ILE A 99 -2.58 -9.88 -10.70
N LEU A 100 -2.60 -8.56 -10.53
CA LEU A 100 -3.77 -7.81 -10.09
C LEU A 100 -4.97 -8.06 -11.02
N GLU A 101 -4.79 -7.90 -12.34
CA GLU A 101 -5.85 -8.13 -13.32
C GLU A 101 -6.40 -9.57 -13.27
N ARG A 102 -5.52 -10.58 -13.09
CA ARG A 102 -5.91 -11.99 -13.02
C ARG A 102 -6.56 -12.39 -11.69
N THR A 103 -6.31 -11.64 -10.64
CA THR A 103 -6.93 -11.86 -9.32
C THR A 103 -8.20 -11.03 -9.13
N GLY A 104 -8.70 -10.40 -10.19
CA GLY A 104 -10.01 -9.75 -10.20
C GLY A 104 -9.99 -8.26 -9.92
N TRP A 105 -8.81 -7.61 -9.86
CA TRP A 105 -8.74 -6.17 -9.68
C TRP A 105 -8.95 -5.42 -10.99
N ASP A 106 -9.81 -4.40 -10.97
CA ASP A 106 -9.94 -3.39 -12.02
C ASP A 106 -8.87 -2.33 -11.85
N ILE A 107 -7.92 -2.22 -12.78
CA ILE A 107 -6.87 -1.20 -12.73
C ILE A 107 -7.44 0.13 -13.25
N LEU A 108 -7.67 1.07 -12.33
CA LEU A 108 -8.18 2.41 -12.66
C LEU A 108 -7.06 3.36 -13.06
N GLU A 109 -5.91 3.29 -12.37
CA GLU A 109 -4.73 4.10 -12.66
C GLU A 109 -3.47 3.24 -12.58
N TRP A 110 -2.51 3.53 -13.48
CA TRP A 110 -1.22 2.86 -13.49
C TRP A 110 -0.16 3.75 -14.12
N SER A 111 0.84 4.13 -13.34
CA SER A 111 1.96 4.93 -13.85
C SER A 111 3.26 4.62 -13.08
N ILE A 112 4.38 4.87 -13.75
CA ILE A 112 5.69 4.89 -13.12
C ILE A 112 6.21 6.31 -13.29
N ASP A 113 6.60 6.95 -12.20
CA ASP A 113 7.14 8.32 -12.27
C ASP A 113 8.42 8.31 -13.11
N PRO A 114 8.49 9.14 -14.17
CA PRO A 114 9.65 9.15 -15.06
C PRO A 114 10.88 9.79 -14.40
N GLU A 115 10.65 10.66 -13.42
CA GLU A 115 11.70 11.31 -12.67
C GLU A 115 11.92 10.61 -11.32
N PRO A 116 13.16 10.22 -10.99
CA PRO A 116 13.45 9.58 -9.73
C PRO A 116 13.25 10.56 -8.57
N ILE A 117 12.60 10.06 -7.52
CA ILE A 117 12.46 10.78 -6.25
C ILE A 117 13.62 10.36 -5.34
N GLU A 118 14.37 11.35 -4.86
CA GLU A 118 15.45 11.10 -3.90
C GLU A 118 14.86 10.71 -2.53
N TYR A 119 15.31 9.61 -1.96
CA TYR A 119 14.87 9.16 -0.63
C TYR A 119 15.29 10.13 0.49
N ARG A 120 16.36 10.85 0.28
CA ARG A 120 16.80 11.93 1.18
C ARG A 120 16.80 13.23 0.42
N ASN A 121 16.09 14.21 0.96
CA ASN A 121 16.15 15.58 0.47
C ASN A 121 17.57 16.08 0.68
N SER A 122 18.42 15.90 -0.32
CA SER A 122 19.69 16.61 -0.40
C SER A 122 19.35 18.07 -0.71
N GLN A 123 18.86 18.82 0.30
CA GLN A 123 18.80 20.26 0.19
C GLN A 123 20.22 20.72 -0.16
N ARG A 124 20.44 20.95 -1.44
CA ARG A 124 21.49 21.80 -1.91
C ARG A 124 21.27 23.16 -1.25
N SER A 125 21.83 23.33 -0.06
CA SER A 125 22.02 24.64 0.50
C SER A 125 22.93 25.40 -0.48
N THR A 126 22.32 26.12 -1.39
CA THR A 126 22.99 27.09 -2.27
C THR A 126 23.29 28.36 -1.52
N THR A 127 23.67 28.27 -0.26
CA THR A 127 24.15 29.42 0.50
C THR A 127 25.57 29.13 0.92
N SER A 128 26.48 29.76 0.18
CA SER A 128 27.83 30.14 0.61
C SER A 128 28.67 29.07 1.32
N GLY A 129 29.54 28.47 0.57
CA GLY A 129 30.86 28.11 1.04
C GLY A 129 30.91 27.21 2.26
N ARG A 130 30.84 25.95 2.04
CA ARG A 130 31.47 24.84 2.79
C ARG A 130 30.70 23.54 2.51
N THR A 131 31.35 22.81 1.71
CA THR A 131 32.12 21.64 2.07
C THR A 131 31.40 20.34 1.88
N ALA A 132 31.93 19.61 1.05
CA ALA A 132 31.97 18.17 0.74
C ALA A 132 31.77 17.16 1.91
N ALA A 133 31.40 17.57 3.09
CA ALA A 133 31.30 16.72 4.28
C ALA A 133 29.95 16.05 4.48
N THR A 134 28.96 16.31 3.63
CA THR A 134 27.63 15.70 3.69
C THR A 134 27.23 15.00 2.38
N MET A 135 28.17 14.71 1.52
CA MET A 135 27.88 13.83 0.39
C MET A 135 27.77 12.42 0.92
N SER A 136 26.54 11.94 1.09
CA SER A 136 26.30 10.52 1.18
C SER A 136 26.91 9.89 -0.07
N THR A 137 27.79 8.93 0.09
CA THR A 137 28.32 8.14 -1.03
C THR A 137 27.27 7.20 -1.61
N HIS A 138 26.08 7.17 -1.04
CA HIS A 138 24.95 6.37 -1.45
C HIS A 138 23.83 7.30 -1.91
N PHE A 139 23.52 7.23 -3.20
CA PHE A 139 22.43 7.97 -3.81
C PHE A 139 21.30 6.97 -4.09
N ASP A 140 20.28 6.99 -3.24
CA ASP A 140 19.08 6.20 -3.44
C ASP A 140 18.01 7.09 -4.05
N ALA A 141 17.69 6.85 -5.30
CA ALA A 141 16.56 7.46 -5.98
C ALA A 141 15.66 6.38 -6.55
N TYR A 142 14.36 6.58 -6.45
CA TYR A 142 13.36 5.61 -6.87
C TYR A 142 12.41 6.23 -7.87
N CYS A 143 12.01 5.46 -8.88
CA CYS A 143 10.89 5.77 -9.76
C CYS A 143 9.65 5.08 -9.19
N PRO A 144 8.80 5.76 -8.40
CA PRO A 144 7.66 5.12 -7.76
C PRO A 144 6.66 4.60 -8.78
N LEU A 145 6.21 3.38 -8.56
CA LEU A 145 5.00 2.85 -9.17
C LEU A 145 3.80 3.40 -8.42
N ARG A 146 2.88 4.01 -9.16
CA ARG A 146 1.58 4.47 -8.67
C ARG A 146 0.49 3.64 -9.31
N PHE A 147 -0.41 3.12 -8.51
CA PHE A 147 -1.63 2.52 -9.05
C PHE A 147 -2.83 2.75 -8.13
N VAL A 148 -4.00 2.71 -8.75
CA VAL A 148 -5.29 2.57 -8.09
C VAL A 148 -5.96 1.36 -8.72
N ALA A 149 -6.26 0.37 -7.89
CA ALA A 149 -6.97 -0.83 -8.28
C ALA A 149 -8.27 -0.92 -7.47
N ARG A 150 -9.37 -1.27 -8.11
CA ARG A 150 -10.69 -1.41 -7.48
C ARG A 150 -11.08 -2.90 -7.43
N LYS A 151 -11.63 -3.33 -6.32
CA LYS A 151 -12.32 -4.62 -6.22
C LYS A 151 -13.72 -4.46 -6.81
N PRO A 152 -14.11 -5.23 -7.83
CA PRO A 152 -15.44 -5.15 -8.46
C PRO A 152 -16.57 -5.46 -7.51
#